data_2998ca9983a951c86480338a224403b2
#
_entry.id   2998ca9983a951c86480338a224403b2
#
_cell.length_a   1.000
_cell.length_b   1.000
_cell.length_c   1.000
_cell.angle_alpha   90.00
_cell.angle_beta   90.00
_cell.angle_gamma   90.00
#
_symmetry.space_group_name_H-M   'P 1'
#
loop_
_entity.id
_entity.type
_entity.pdbx_description
1 polymer ?
#
loop_
_entity_poly.entity_id
_entity_poly.type
_entity_poly.pdbx_seq_one_letter_code
_entity_poly.pdbx_strand_id
1 'polypeptide(L)'
;MNNIEKLQNYINTSKYTVVITGAGISVASGIASMHGLNLVETLQFASKTVLKATPEHYYKIARHSFLDAIFNNGPSLSHRKLAELEEKDKIQGIITTNLDGLHFLAGSKNVAEIQGSFIQNTCLKCGKRIDDIYVWNNGKAPRCECGGLLCCYPVYSRVGILREEVNKAKDYISKADLIIIIGAMGNYASVYWNYRKQNVKIVQINPSKTYFDNVSDINIKEKSDDVLKYIE
;
A
#
# COMPACT_ATOMS: atom_id res chain seq x y z
N MET A 1 22.16 -16.54 15.58
CA MET A 1 21.10 -15.52 15.35
C MET A 1 20.25 -15.99 14.19
N ASN A 2 18.97 -16.19 14.42
CA ASN A 2 18.03 -16.50 13.34
C ASN A 2 17.70 -15.24 12.52
N ASN A 3 16.96 -15.37 11.41
CA ASN A 3 16.69 -14.23 10.53
C ASN A 3 15.81 -13.14 11.18
N ILE A 4 14.92 -13.51 12.11
CA ILE A 4 14.07 -12.57 12.84
C ILE A 4 14.92 -11.76 13.84
N GLU A 5 15.82 -12.39 14.57
CA GLU A 5 16.77 -11.72 15.46
C GLU A 5 17.68 -10.74 14.70
N LYS A 6 18.14 -11.14 13.49
CA LYS A 6 18.92 -10.24 12.63
C LYS A 6 18.10 -9.04 12.17
N LEU A 7 16.84 -9.25 11.78
CA LEU A 7 15.93 -8.17 11.40
C LEU A 7 15.70 -7.21 12.57
N GLN A 8 15.43 -7.73 13.78
CA GLN A 8 15.27 -6.91 14.98
C GLN A 8 16.53 -6.07 15.26
N ASN A 9 17.73 -6.70 15.14
CA ASN A 9 18.98 -5.99 15.33
C ASN A 9 19.17 -4.88 14.27
N TYR A 10 18.84 -5.14 13.00
CA TYR A 10 18.91 -4.12 11.95
C TYR A 10 17.97 -2.95 12.25
N ILE A 11 16.73 -3.21 12.65
CA ILE A 11 15.77 -2.16 13.05
C ILE A 11 16.32 -1.33 14.23
N ASN A 12 16.90 -1.98 15.24
CA ASN A 12 17.41 -1.29 16.42
C ASN A 12 18.66 -0.44 16.14
N THR A 13 19.45 -0.78 15.14
CA THR A 13 20.70 -0.09 14.80
C THR A 13 20.58 0.86 13.61
N SER A 14 19.50 0.79 12.85
CA SER A 14 19.21 1.68 11.73
C SER A 14 18.94 3.11 12.22
N LYS A 15 19.40 4.07 11.44
CA LYS A 15 19.11 5.49 11.64
C LYS A 15 17.96 6.00 10.77
N TYR A 16 17.68 5.29 9.67
CA TYR A 16 16.61 5.64 8.75
C TYR A 16 16.09 4.37 8.05
N THR A 17 15.06 3.79 8.61
CA THR A 17 14.40 2.60 8.06
C THR A 17 13.26 3.00 7.14
N VAL A 18 13.25 2.41 5.94
CA VAL A 18 12.13 2.54 4.99
C VAL A 18 11.52 1.17 4.74
N VAL A 19 10.19 1.11 4.75
CA VAL A 19 9.46 -0.11 4.44
C VAL A 19 8.81 0.01 3.05
N ILE A 20 8.97 -1.01 2.21
CA ILE A 20 8.30 -1.12 0.92
C ILE A 20 7.26 -2.22 1.02
N THR A 21 6.00 -1.89 0.75
CA THR A 21 4.92 -2.87 0.82
C THR A 21 4.20 -3.07 -0.51
N GLY A 22 3.68 -4.27 -0.72
CA GLY A 22 2.82 -4.63 -1.83
C GLY A 22 1.63 -5.46 -1.35
N ALA A 23 0.82 -5.99 -2.26
CA ALA A 23 -0.45 -6.66 -1.96
C ALA A 23 -0.33 -7.82 -0.95
N GLY A 24 0.86 -8.42 -0.82
CA GLY A 24 1.09 -9.52 0.12
C GLY A 24 0.86 -9.17 1.60
N ILE A 25 1.06 -7.89 2.00
CA ILE A 25 0.81 -7.45 3.38
C ILE A 25 -0.70 -7.41 3.71
N SER A 26 -1.55 -7.20 2.70
CA SER A 26 -3.01 -7.05 2.85
C SER A 26 -3.77 -8.37 2.72
N VAL A 27 -3.09 -9.47 2.40
CA VAL A 27 -3.73 -10.81 2.28
C VAL A 27 -4.37 -11.22 3.60
N ALA A 28 -3.73 -10.96 4.73
CA ALA A 28 -4.28 -11.25 6.06
C ALA A 28 -5.49 -10.37 6.42
N SER A 29 -5.66 -9.23 5.76
CA SER A 29 -6.87 -8.40 5.82
C SER A 29 -8.00 -8.90 4.91
N GLY A 30 -7.81 -10.01 4.17
CA GLY A 30 -8.78 -10.57 3.25
C GLY A 30 -8.81 -9.92 1.87
N ILE A 31 -7.86 -9.03 1.56
CA ILE A 31 -7.73 -8.45 0.22
C ILE A 31 -6.95 -9.43 -0.65
N ALA A 32 -7.58 -9.89 -1.74
CA ALA A 32 -6.92 -10.78 -2.69
C ALA A 32 -5.69 -10.09 -3.30
N SER A 33 -4.61 -10.86 -3.46
CA SER A 33 -3.50 -10.38 -4.29
C SER A 33 -3.99 -10.16 -5.73
N MET A 34 -3.29 -9.30 -6.49
CA MET A 34 -3.64 -9.03 -7.91
C MET A 34 -3.84 -10.29 -8.77
N HIS A 35 -3.21 -11.42 -8.39
CA HIS A 35 -3.39 -12.71 -9.07
C HIS A 35 -4.74 -13.39 -8.79
N GLY A 36 -5.47 -12.96 -7.76
CA GLY A 36 -6.79 -13.48 -7.40
C GLY A 36 -7.96 -12.66 -7.93
N LEU A 37 -7.71 -11.50 -8.57
CA LEU A 37 -8.76 -10.66 -9.12
C LEU A 37 -9.14 -11.13 -10.52
N ASN A 38 -10.45 -11.09 -10.81
CA ASN A 38 -10.98 -11.31 -12.16
C ASN A 38 -10.48 -10.17 -13.08
N LEU A 39 -9.85 -10.53 -14.20
CA LEU A 39 -9.31 -9.57 -15.16
C LEU A 39 -10.38 -8.58 -15.66
N VAL A 40 -11.60 -9.05 -15.92
CA VAL A 40 -12.71 -8.21 -16.39
C VAL A 40 -13.11 -7.19 -15.32
N GLU A 41 -13.25 -7.62 -14.06
CA GLU A 41 -13.56 -6.71 -12.94
C GLU A 41 -12.44 -5.70 -12.71
N THR A 42 -11.17 -6.11 -12.83
CA THR A 42 -10.02 -5.20 -12.73
C THR A 42 -10.06 -4.12 -13.80
N LEU A 43 -10.35 -4.47 -15.06
CA LEU A 43 -10.48 -3.53 -16.16
C LEU A 43 -11.68 -2.58 -15.97
N GLN A 44 -12.80 -3.10 -15.49
CA GLN A 44 -14.00 -2.32 -15.18
C GLN A 44 -13.73 -1.33 -14.02
N PHE A 45 -13.06 -1.79 -12.96
CA PHE A 45 -12.65 -0.94 -11.84
C PHE A 45 -11.69 0.17 -12.27
N ALA A 46 -10.78 -0.09 -13.19
CA ALA A 46 -9.85 0.91 -13.73
C ALA A 46 -10.51 1.93 -14.69
N SER A 47 -11.84 1.85 -14.93
CA SER A 47 -12.51 2.60 -15.98
C SER A 47 -13.43 3.70 -15.45
N LYS A 48 -13.05 4.98 -15.69
CA LYS A 48 -13.95 6.13 -15.48
C LYS A 48 -15.25 6.06 -16.29
N THR A 49 -15.22 5.42 -17.44
CA THR A 49 -16.41 5.26 -18.28
C THR A 49 -17.42 4.35 -17.59
N VAL A 50 -16.98 3.24 -17.02
CA VAL A 50 -17.84 2.34 -16.24
C VAL A 50 -18.39 3.07 -15.01
N LEU A 51 -17.54 3.78 -14.26
CA LEU A 51 -17.98 4.58 -13.12
C LEU A 51 -19.06 5.61 -13.49
N LYS A 52 -18.92 6.31 -14.63
CA LYS A 52 -19.89 7.32 -15.07
C LYS A 52 -21.18 6.71 -15.61
N ALA A 53 -21.07 5.64 -16.39
CA ALA A 53 -22.23 5.02 -17.04
C ALA A 53 -23.05 4.14 -16.08
N THR A 54 -22.39 3.41 -15.19
CA THR A 54 -22.99 2.44 -14.28
C THR A 54 -22.40 2.54 -12.86
N PRO A 55 -22.62 3.65 -12.14
CA PRO A 55 -21.95 3.93 -10.86
C PRO A 55 -22.25 2.86 -9.79
N GLU A 56 -23.45 2.34 -9.73
CA GLU A 56 -23.81 1.32 -8.73
C GLU A 56 -23.18 -0.06 -9.07
N HIS A 57 -23.03 -0.38 -10.35
CA HIS A 57 -22.28 -1.58 -10.75
C HIS A 57 -20.79 -1.44 -10.41
N TYR A 58 -20.20 -0.27 -10.72
CA TYR A 58 -18.83 0.05 -10.34
C TYR A 58 -18.61 -0.08 -8.81
N TYR A 59 -19.55 0.47 -8.02
CA TYR A 59 -19.50 0.38 -6.56
C TYR A 59 -19.53 -1.07 -6.07
N LYS A 60 -20.37 -1.93 -6.66
CA LYS A 60 -20.41 -3.36 -6.33
C LYS A 60 -19.08 -4.06 -6.60
N ILE A 61 -18.42 -3.75 -7.71
CA ILE A 61 -17.08 -4.29 -8.01
C ILE A 61 -16.08 -3.83 -6.94
N ALA A 62 -16.05 -2.53 -6.63
CA ALA A 62 -15.16 -1.98 -5.62
C ALA A 62 -15.39 -2.61 -4.22
N ARG A 63 -16.66 -2.83 -3.84
CA ARG A 63 -17.04 -3.51 -2.60
C ARG A 63 -16.48 -4.93 -2.56
N HIS A 64 -16.78 -5.73 -3.55
CA HIS A 64 -16.37 -7.14 -3.61
C HIS A 64 -14.86 -7.30 -3.67
N SER A 65 -14.16 -6.46 -4.44
CA SER A 65 -12.73 -6.61 -4.67
C SER A 65 -11.86 -6.06 -3.51
N PHE A 66 -12.32 -5.02 -2.80
CA PHE A 66 -11.51 -4.30 -1.81
C PHE A 66 -12.27 -3.87 -0.57
N LEU A 67 -13.38 -3.13 -0.73
CA LEU A 67 -13.97 -2.35 0.34
C LEU A 67 -14.59 -3.22 1.44
N ASP A 68 -15.16 -4.38 1.08
CA ASP A 68 -15.71 -5.30 2.08
C ASP A 68 -14.63 -5.83 3.01
N ALA A 69 -13.47 -6.18 2.48
CA ALA A 69 -12.32 -6.60 3.27
C ALA A 69 -11.79 -5.44 4.14
N ILE A 70 -11.67 -4.23 3.55
CA ILE A 70 -11.20 -3.04 4.26
C ILE A 70 -12.12 -2.71 5.45
N PHE A 71 -13.44 -2.66 5.23
CA PHE A 71 -14.38 -2.22 6.27
C PHE A 71 -14.74 -3.30 7.29
N ASN A 72 -14.69 -4.59 6.91
CA ASN A 72 -15.04 -5.69 7.82
C ASN A 72 -13.84 -6.17 8.64
N ASN A 73 -12.65 -6.24 8.03
CA ASN A 73 -11.45 -6.81 8.68
C ASN A 73 -10.44 -5.74 9.12
N GLY A 74 -10.38 -4.61 8.39
CA GLY A 74 -9.42 -3.54 8.64
C GLY A 74 -7.95 -3.95 8.45
N PRO A 75 -7.01 -3.18 9.02
CA PRO A 75 -5.58 -3.43 8.92
C PRO A 75 -5.17 -4.77 9.54
N SER A 76 -4.26 -5.51 8.88
CA SER A 76 -3.63 -6.72 9.43
C SER A 76 -2.73 -6.41 10.63
N LEU A 77 -2.24 -7.46 11.32
CA LEU A 77 -1.23 -7.32 12.36
C LEU A 77 0.00 -6.58 11.81
N SER A 78 0.44 -6.93 10.60
CA SER A 78 1.60 -6.29 9.97
C SER A 78 1.42 -4.78 9.80
N HIS A 79 0.26 -4.30 9.34
CA HIS A 79 0.00 -2.86 9.22
C HIS A 79 0.07 -2.16 10.58
N ARG A 80 -0.59 -2.73 11.61
CA ARG A 80 -0.57 -2.16 12.97
C ARG A 80 0.83 -2.14 13.57
N LYS A 81 1.62 -3.21 13.35
CA LYS A 81 3.01 -3.27 13.84
C LYS A 81 3.89 -2.23 13.15
N LEU A 82 3.72 -1.99 11.85
CA LEU A 82 4.46 -0.94 11.15
C LEU A 82 4.10 0.46 11.68
N ALA A 83 2.83 0.72 11.98
CA ALA A 83 2.40 1.98 12.60
C ALA A 83 2.99 2.16 14.01
N GLU A 84 3.02 1.10 14.83
CA GLU A 84 3.67 1.09 16.16
C GLU A 84 5.18 1.39 16.06
N LEU A 85 5.87 0.77 15.09
CA LEU A 85 7.30 1.00 14.87
C LEU A 85 7.58 2.42 14.34
N GLU A 86 6.67 2.99 13.55
CA GLU A 86 6.74 4.39 13.13
C GLU A 86 6.57 5.34 14.33
N GLU A 87 5.60 5.07 15.22
CA GLU A 87 5.38 5.86 16.44
C GLU A 87 6.60 5.83 17.39
N LYS A 88 7.34 4.71 17.40
CA LYS A 88 8.58 4.52 18.15
C LYS A 88 9.83 5.09 17.44
N ASP A 89 9.68 5.82 16.34
CA ASP A 89 10.79 6.33 15.50
C ASP A 89 11.72 5.23 14.96
N LYS A 90 11.24 3.99 14.83
CA LYS A 90 11.99 2.88 14.24
C LYS A 90 11.83 2.79 12.72
N ILE A 91 10.74 3.38 12.17
CA ILE A 91 10.46 3.47 10.74
C ILE A 91 10.18 4.93 10.40
N GLN A 92 10.85 5.47 9.38
CA GLN A 92 10.72 6.87 8.96
C GLN A 92 9.88 7.05 7.69
N GLY A 93 9.58 5.97 6.98
CA GLY A 93 8.72 6.06 5.81
C GLY A 93 8.28 4.69 5.29
N ILE A 94 7.07 4.67 4.74
CA ILE A 94 6.47 3.51 4.08
C ILE A 94 6.22 3.87 2.62
N ILE A 95 6.63 3.02 1.69
CA ILE A 95 6.35 3.15 0.26
C ILE A 95 5.42 2.00 -0.12
N THR A 96 4.25 2.30 -0.66
CA THR A 96 3.29 1.25 -1.03
C THR A 96 2.75 1.43 -2.44
N THR A 97 2.46 0.31 -3.09
CA THR A 97 1.67 0.24 -4.34
C THR A 97 0.23 -0.19 -4.09
N ASN A 98 -0.13 -0.44 -2.83
CA ASN A 98 -1.48 -0.84 -2.45
C ASN A 98 -2.44 0.35 -2.55
N LEU A 99 -3.68 0.05 -2.91
CA LEU A 99 -4.76 1.03 -3.09
C LEU A 99 -5.72 1.08 -1.89
N ASP A 100 -5.49 0.20 -0.90
CA ASP A 100 -6.44 -0.09 0.18
C ASP A 100 -6.48 0.95 1.30
N GLY A 101 -5.44 1.79 1.43
CA GLY A 101 -5.33 2.79 2.49
C GLY A 101 -5.11 2.19 3.90
N LEU A 102 -4.82 0.87 4.01
CA LEU A 102 -4.73 0.19 5.29
C LEU A 102 -3.58 0.68 6.17
N HIS A 103 -2.51 1.22 5.60
CA HIS A 103 -1.44 1.84 6.40
C HIS A 103 -1.95 3.06 7.18
N PHE A 104 -2.70 3.96 6.54
CA PHE A 104 -3.31 5.11 7.22
C PHE A 104 -4.36 4.68 8.23
N LEU A 105 -5.20 3.68 7.89
CA LEU A 105 -6.18 3.13 8.83
C LEU A 105 -5.54 2.44 10.04
N ALA A 106 -4.30 1.95 9.92
CA ALA A 106 -3.51 1.41 11.02
C ALA A 106 -2.86 2.49 11.90
N GLY A 107 -2.83 3.75 11.45
CA GLY A 107 -2.23 4.88 12.16
C GLY A 107 -0.90 5.38 11.61
N SER A 108 -0.35 4.77 10.55
CA SER A 108 0.86 5.27 9.87
C SER A 108 0.63 6.65 9.26
N LYS A 109 1.64 7.53 9.34
CA LYS A 109 1.56 8.93 8.88
C LYS A 109 2.46 9.21 7.67
N ASN A 110 3.63 8.57 7.63
CA ASN A 110 4.65 8.80 6.61
C ASN A 110 4.57 7.75 5.51
N VAL A 111 3.45 7.72 4.77
CA VAL A 111 3.18 6.75 3.70
C VAL A 111 3.22 7.43 2.34
N ALA A 112 3.97 6.86 1.40
CA ALA A 112 3.98 7.22 -0.01
C ALA A 112 3.14 6.21 -0.80
N GLU A 113 1.91 6.56 -1.16
CA GLU A 113 0.99 5.74 -1.94
C GLU A 113 1.22 5.97 -3.45
N ILE A 114 2.13 5.21 -4.04
CA ILE A 114 2.63 5.42 -5.42
C ILE A 114 1.51 5.51 -6.46
N GLN A 115 0.45 4.74 -6.28
CA GLN A 115 -0.70 4.69 -7.18
C GLN A 115 -1.94 5.41 -6.61
N GLY A 116 -1.81 6.08 -5.46
CA GLY A 116 -2.93 6.59 -4.68
C GLY A 116 -3.71 5.49 -4.00
N SER A 117 -4.88 5.83 -3.46
CA SER A 117 -5.73 4.89 -2.73
C SER A 117 -7.20 5.28 -2.76
N PHE A 118 -8.06 4.47 -2.11
CA PHE A 118 -9.46 4.80 -1.85
C PHE A 118 -9.64 6.00 -0.90
N ILE A 119 -8.60 6.41 -0.17
CA ILE A 119 -8.65 7.61 0.67
C ILE A 119 -8.74 8.87 -0.19
N GLN A 120 -8.02 8.90 -1.31
CA GLN A 120 -7.92 10.07 -2.17
C GLN A 120 -9.03 10.06 -3.24
N ASN A 121 -10.00 10.93 -3.09
CA ASN A 121 -11.16 11.00 -3.99
C ASN A 121 -11.26 12.36 -4.66
N THR A 122 -11.70 12.38 -5.92
CA THR A 122 -11.96 13.61 -6.67
C THR A 122 -13.38 13.60 -7.24
N CYS A 123 -14.10 14.70 -7.05
CA CYS A 123 -15.41 14.86 -7.63
C CYS A 123 -15.33 15.07 -9.16
N LEU A 124 -16.02 14.24 -9.93
CA LEU A 124 -16.03 14.31 -11.40
C LEU A 124 -16.80 15.52 -11.96
N LYS A 125 -17.59 16.24 -11.12
CA LYS A 125 -18.37 17.42 -11.50
C LYS A 125 -17.66 18.72 -11.14
N CYS A 126 -17.26 18.91 -9.88
CA CYS A 126 -16.72 20.18 -9.39
C CYS A 126 -15.20 20.15 -9.12
N GLY A 127 -14.53 18.98 -9.25
CA GLY A 127 -13.10 18.86 -9.02
C GLY A 127 -12.67 18.85 -7.53
N LYS A 128 -13.62 19.02 -6.57
CA LYS A 128 -13.29 18.99 -5.13
C LYS A 128 -12.59 17.68 -4.78
N ARG A 129 -11.44 17.77 -4.10
CA ARG A 129 -10.74 16.63 -3.51
C ARG A 129 -11.32 16.35 -2.12
N ILE A 130 -11.51 15.07 -1.81
CA ILE A 130 -12.00 14.57 -0.52
C ILE A 130 -11.09 13.42 -0.11
N ASP A 131 -10.29 13.61 0.94
CA ASP A 131 -9.36 12.62 1.45
C ASP A 131 -10.02 11.86 2.61
N ASP A 132 -10.96 10.98 2.27
CA ASP A 132 -11.73 10.17 3.21
C ASP A 132 -12.17 8.86 2.54
N ILE A 133 -11.79 7.72 3.13
CA ILE A 133 -12.19 6.40 2.65
C ILE A 133 -13.66 6.09 2.99
N TYR A 134 -14.19 6.66 4.07
CA TYR A 134 -15.54 6.35 4.55
C TYR A 134 -16.64 6.85 3.61
N VAL A 135 -16.33 7.73 2.65
CA VAL A 135 -17.27 8.08 1.57
C VAL A 135 -17.73 6.86 0.77
N TRP A 136 -16.96 5.77 0.79
CA TRP A 136 -17.27 4.50 0.15
C TRP A 136 -18.11 3.55 1.02
N ASN A 137 -18.40 3.90 2.29
CA ASN A 137 -19.09 3.02 3.23
C ASN A 137 -20.57 3.37 3.45
N ASN A 138 -21.28 3.84 2.43
CA ASN A 138 -22.69 4.30 2.51
C ASN A 138 -23.67 3.46 1.68
N GLY A 139 -23.30 2.23 1.30
CA GLY A 139 -24.19 1.30 0.60
C GLY A 139 -24.49 1.64 -0.88
N LYS A 140 -23.89 2.70 -1.41
CA LYS A 140 -24.08 3.15 -2.79
C LYS A 140 -22.86 3.88 -3.33
N ALA A 141 -22.81 4.12 -4.63
CA ALA A 141 -21.74 4.89 -5.27
C ALA A 141 -21.58 6.29 -4.61
N PRO A 142 -20.36 6.65 -4.16
CA PRO A 142 -20.14 7.86 -3.38
C PRO A 142 -20.34 9.13 -4.21
N ARG A 143 -20.94 10.15 -3.59
CA ARG A 143 -21.20 11.44 -4.23
C ARG A 143 -20.70 12.60 -3.37
N CYS A 144 -20.25 13.63 -4.06
CA CYS A 144 -19.93 14.92 -3.48
C CYS A 144 -21.21 15.70 -3.12
N GLU A 145 -21.10 16.68 -2.22
CA GLU A 145 -22.18 17.63 -1.86
C GLU A 145 -22.81 18.30 -3.09
N CYS A 146 -22.07 18.52 -4.17
CA CYS A 146 -22.59 19.07 -5.44
C CYS A 146 -23.38 18.05 -6.29
N GLY A 147 -23.60 16.82 -5.79
CA GLY A 147 -24.25 15.70 -6.47
C GLY A 147 -23.37 14.96 -7.48
N GLY A 148 -22.13 15.40 -7.74
CA GLY A 148 -21.19 14.72 -8.63
C GLY A 148 -20.67 13.40 -8.04
N LEU A 149 -20.37 12.41 -8.91
CA LEU A 149 -19.73 11.16 -8.50
C LEU A 149 -18.32 11.42 -7.96
N LEU A 150 -17.95 10.72 -6.90
CA LEU A 150 -16.57 10.65 -6.43
C LEU A 150 -15.82 9.51 -7.15
N CYS A 151 -14.59 9.79 -7.50
CA CYS A 151 -13.70 8.85 -8.16
C CYS A 151 -12.42 8.75 -7.35
N CYS A 152 -12.05 7.55 -6.92
CA CYS A 152 -10.79 7.35 -6.20
C CYS A 152 -9.58 7.61 -7.13
N TYR A 153 -8.45 7.96 -6.56
CA TYR A 153 -7.32 8.46 -7.35
C TYR A 153 -6.77 7.46 -8.38
N PRO A 154 -6.64 6.16 -8.09
CA PRO A 154 -6.14 5.21 -9.09
C PRO A 154 -6.95 5.25 -10.39
N VAL A 155 -8.27 5.30 -10.28
CA VAL A 155 -9.19 5.36 -11.43
C VAL A 155 -9.17 6.76 -12.07
N TYR A 156 -9.08 7.80 -11.25
CA TYR A 156 -8.94 9.17 -11.74
C TYR A 156 -7.70 9.34 -12.63
N SER A 157 -6.56 8.76 -12.24
CA SER A 157 -5.30 8.79 -12.97
C SER A 157 -5.16 7.70 -14.04
N ARG A 158 -6.20 6.90 -14.31
CA ARG A 158 -6.15 5.70 -15.16
C ARG A 158 -5.17 4.63 -14.64
N VAL A 159 -5.15 4.43 -13.32
CA VAL A 159 -4.25 3.48 -12.63
C VAL A 159 -2.76 3.81 -12.90
N GLY A 160 -2.46 5.09 -13.08
CA GLY A 160 -1.10 5.60 -13.21
C GLY A 160 -0.38 5.73 -11.87
N ILE A 161 0.69 6.49 -11.88
CA ILE A 161 1.46 6.81 -10.68
C ILE A 161 1.29 8.29 -10.31
N LEU A 162 1.28 8.57 -9.01
CA LEU A 162 1.27 9.91 -8.44
C LEU A 162 2.68 10.48 -8.37
N ARG A 163 2.94 11.53 -9.15
CA ARG A 163 4.27 12.17 -9.19
C ARG A 163 4.72 12.66 -7.80
N GLU A 164 3.81 13.19 -7.02
CA GLU A 164 4.07 13.66 -5.64
C GLU A 164 4.51 12.52 -4.75
N GLU A 165 3.79 11.39 -4.77
CA GLU A 165 4.10 10.22 -3.97
C GLU A 165 5.40 9.52 -4.43
N VAL A 166 5.69 9.54 -5.72
CA VAL A 166 6.98 9.07 -6.25
C VAL A 166 8.13 9.94 -5.74
N ASN A 167 7.96 11.27 -5.71
CA ASN A 167 8.99 12.16 -5.17
C ASN A 167 9.21 11.93 -3.67
N LYS A 168 8.15 11.72 -2.91
CA LYS A 168 8.19 11.34 -1.49
C LYS A 168 8.90 10.00 -1.29
N ALA A 169 8.60 9.00 -2.12
CA ALA A 169 9.28 7.70 -2.09
C ALA A 169 10.79 7.83 -2.41
N LYS A 170 11.16 8.66 -3.39
CA LYS A 170 12.58 8.94 -3.71
C LYS A 170 13.30 9.59 -2.54
N ASP A 171 12.66 10.54 -1.87
CA ASP A 171 13.21 11.19 -0.69
C ASP A 171 13.45 10.16 0.42
N TYR A 172 12.46 9.34 0.75
CA TYR A 172 12.60 8.30 1.77
C TYR A 172 13.75 7.35 1.45
N ILE A 173 13.75 6.74 0.25
CA ILE A 173 14.70 5.70 -0.10
C ILE A 173 16.14 6.22 -0.21
N SER A 174 16.32 7.50 -0.57
CA SER A 174 17.64 8.14 -0.65
C SER A 174 18.30 8.32 0.71
N LYS A 175 17.52 8.38 1.78
CA LYS A 175 17.99 8.54 3.16
C LYS A 175 18.23 7.19 3.83
N ALA A 176 17.58 6.13 3.37
CA ALA A 176 17.56 4.82 4.01
C ALA A 176 18.97 4.20 4.20
N ASP A 177 19.20 3.65 5.38
CA ASP A 177 20.29 2.72 5.67
C ASP A 177 19.78 1.28 5.91
N LEU A 178 18.45 1.14 6.11
CA LEU A 178 17.73 -0.13 6.11
C LEU A 178 16.46 -0.03 5.24
N ILE A 179 16.27 -1.01 4.35
CA ILE A 179 15.04 -1.20 3.58
C ILE A 179 14.42 -2.54 3.96
N ILE A 180 13.16 -2.53 4.39
CA ILE A 180 12.40 -3.75 4.67
C ILE A 180 11.32 -3.90 3.60
N ILE A 181 11.32 -5.00 2.86
CA ILE A 181 10.39 -5.26 1.77
C ILE A 181 9.39 -6.31 2.22
N ILE A 182 8.09 -5.99 2.20
CA ILE A 182 7.04 -6.85 2.73
C ILE A 182 5.96 -7.09 1.68
N GLY A 183 5.80 -8.33 1.25
CA GLY A 183 4.72 -8.75 0.35
C GLY A 183 4.71 -8.04 -1.00
N ALA A 184 5.85 -7.46 -1.42
CA ALA A 184 5.99 -6.76 -2.70
C ALA A 184 6.72 -7.62 -3.73
N MET A 185 6.25 -7.60 -4.98
CA MET A 185 6.85 -8.34 -6.09
C MET A 185 7.90 -7.54 -6.88
N GLY A 186 7.96 -6.21 -6.68
CA GLY A 186 8.87 -5.30 -7.40
C GLY A 186 8.20 -4.45 -8.48
N ASN A 187 6.88 -4.54 -8.65
CA ASN A 187 6.14 -3.67 -9.55
C ASN A 187 6.35 -2.20 -9.17
N TYR A 188 6.55 -1.33 -10.17
CA TYR A 188 6.83 0.10 -9.98
C TYR A 188 8.11 0.44 -9.19
N ALA A 189 8.93 -0.53 -8.78
CA ALA A 189 10.19 -0.25 -8.08
C ALA A 189 11.13 0.65 -8.92
N SER A 190 11.14 0.51 -10.23
CA SER A 190 11.99 1.28 -11.15
C SER A 190 11.86 2.80 -10.99
N VAL A 191 10.72 3.32 -10.50
CA VAL A 191 10.50 4.78 -10.39
C VAL A 191 11.21 5.41 -9.18
N TYR A 192 11.63 4.62 -8.18
CA TYR A 192 12.31 5.12 -6.98
C TYR A 192 13.56 4.30 -6.59
N TRP A 193 13.67 3.03 -7.00
CA TRP A 193 14.69 2.08 -6.51
C TRP A 193 16.14 2.54 -6.74
N ASN A 194 16.42 3.20 -7.85
CA ASN A 194 17.76 3.67 -8.20
C ASN A 194 18.27 4.84 -7.34
N TYR A 195 17.41 5.41 -6.50
CA TYR A 195 17.78 6.48 -5.57
C TYR A 195 18.31 5.96 -4.23
N ARG A 196 18.28 4.62 -3.98
CA ARG A 196 18.82 4.05 -2.75
C ARG A 196 20.33 4.17 -2.66
N LYS A 197 20.86 4.21 -1.43
CA LYS A 197 22.31 4.16 -1.18
C LYS A 197 22.89 2.80 -1.62
N GLN A 198 24.17 2.78 -2.00
CA GLN A 198 24.83 1.56 -2.45
C GLN A 198 24.96 0.51 -1.33
N ASN A 199 25.23 0.95 -0.10
CA ASN A 199 25.47 0.08 1.05
C ASN A 199 24.26 -0.04 1.99
N VAL A 200 23.04 0.20 1.48
CA VAL A 200 21.80 0.03 2.25
C VAL A 200 21.60 -1.45 2.55
N LYS A 201 21.22 -1.77 3.79
CA LYS A 201 20.81 -3.12 4.16
C LYS A 201 19.40 -3.39 3.65
N ILE A 202 19.17 -4.57 3.09
CA ILE A 202 17.89 -4.95 2.51
C ILE A 202 17.43 -6.28 3.13
N VAL A 203 16.24 -6.26 3.74
CA VAL A 203 15.57 -7.46 4.26
C VAL A 203 14.25 -7.64 3.53
N GLN A 204 13.99 -8.83 3.03
CA GLN A 204 12.72 -9.16 2.38
C GLN A 204 11.93 -10.16 3.21
N ILE A 205 10.64 -9.91 3.39
CA ILE A 205 9.65 -10.81 3.99
C ILE A 205 8.60 -11.12 2.92
N ASN A 206 8.68 -12.30 2.32
CA ASN A 206 7.75 -12.72 1.28
C ASN A 206 7.79 -14.25 1.13
N PRO A 207 6.66 -14.98 1.23
CA PRO A 207 6.66 -16.44 1.05
C PRO A 207 7.03 -16.86 -0.38
N SER A 208 6.80 -15.99 -1.36
CA SER A 208 7.08 -16.27 -2.78
C SER A 208 8.40 -15.67 -3.24
N LYS A 209 8.90 -16.16 -4.38
CA LYS A 209 10.05 -15.56 -5.08
C LYS A 209 9.66 -14.22 -5.69
N THR A 210 10.54 -13.21 -5.60
CA THR A 210 10.30 -11.86 -6.09
C THR A 210 11.50 -11.29 -6.84
N TYR A 211 11.33 -10.11 -7.43
CA TYR A 211 12.42 -9.33 -8.02
C TYR A 211 13.56 -9.04 -7.01
N PHE A 212 13.24 -8.94 -5.72
CA PHE A 212 14.18 -8.54 -4.69
C PHE A 212 15.03 -9.67 -4.10
N ASP A 213 14.77 -10.94 -4.45
CA ASP A 213 15.47 -12.10 -3.88
C ASP A 213 16.99 -12.00 -4.03
N ASN A 214 17.47 -11.52 -5.18
CA ASN A 214 18.90 -11.46 -5.51
C ASN A 214 19.60 -10.20 -4.96
N VAL A 215 18.86 -9.23 -4.44
CA VAL A 215 19.40 -7.95 -3.94
C VAL A 215 19.23 -7.81 -2.43
N SER A 216 18.55 -8.73 -1.77
CA SER A 216 18.32 -8.72 -0.33
C SER A 216 19.45 -9.41 0.42
N ASP A 217 19.94 -8.77 1.50
CA ASP A 217 20.89 -9.38 2.44
C ASP A 217 20.25 -10.55 3.22
N ILE A 218 18.93 -10.45 3.49
CA ILE A 218 18.15 -11.48 4.18
C ILE A 218 16.82 -11.67 3.45
N ASN A 219 16.51 -12.94 3.13
CA ASN A 219 15.22 -13.36 2.62
C ASN A 219 14.50 -14.21 3.66
N ILE A 220 13.37 -13.74 4.19
CA ILE A 220 12.49 -14.46 5.11
C ILE A 220 11.29 -14.96 4.31
N LYS A 221 11.22 -16.26 4.06
CA LYS A 221 10.20 -16.92 3.23
C LYS A 221 8.96 -17.28 4.05
N GLU A 222 8.41 -16.29 4.74
CA GLU A 222 7.25 -16.43 5.64
C GLU A 222 6.23 -15.34 5.37
N LYS A 223 5.00 -15.50 5.92
CA LYS A 223 3.98 -14.45 5.89
C LYS A 223 4.40 -13.30 6.82
N SER A 224 4.06 -12.07 6.47
CA SER A 224 4.47 -10.89 7.22
C SER A 224 3.95 -10.89 8.67
N ASP A 225 2.71 -11.30 8.90
CA ASP A 225 2.13 -11.37 10.25
C ASP A 225 2.86 -12.38 11.14
N ASP A 226 3.36 -13.49 10.57
CA ASP A 226 4.12 -14.52 11.29
C ASP A 226 5.51 -14.05 11.71
N VAL A 227 6.07 -13.10 10.97
CA VAL A 227 7.39 -12.49 11.26
C VAL A 227 7.23 -11.29 12.20
N LEU A 228 6.36 -10.33 11.84
CA LEU A 228 6.27 -9.05 12.53
C LEU A 228 5.69 -9.15 13.95
N LYS A 229 4.98 -10.23 14.28
CA LYS A 229 4.52 -10.47 15.67
C LYS A 229 5.67 -10.62 16.69
N TYR A 230 6.89 -10.91 16.23
CA TYR A 230 8.08 -11.05 17.07
C TYR A 230 8.98 -9.81 17.07
N ILE A 231 8.64 -8.78 16.32
CA ILE A 231 9.41 -7.52 16.25
C ILE A 231 8.89 -6.55 17.33
N GLU A 232 9.82 -5.93 18.05
CA GLU A 232 9.54 -5.02 19.19
C GLU A 232 9.90 -3.56 18.87
#